data_5ea91381f4abc90ce977894d7e295154
#
_entry.id   5ea91381f4abc90ce977894d7e295154
#
_cell.length_a   1.000
_cell.length_b   1.000
_cell.length_c   1.000
_cell.angle_alpha   90.00
_cell.angle_beta   90.00
_cell.angle_gamma   90.00
#
_symmetry.space_group_name_H-M   'P 1'
#
loop_
_entity.id
_entity.type
_entity.pdbx_description
1 polymer ?
#
loop_
_entity_poly.entity_id
_entity_poly.type
_entity_poly.pdbx_seq_one_letter_code
_entity_poly.pdbx_strand_id
1 'polypeptide(L)' 'MNDNKYEMVNHPTHYNQYGKEVIEMMVDIWGSETVAMWCELNAFKYRMRMGTKPDNSIEQDLKKEKWYLDKANELRNLK' A
#
# COMPACT_ATOMS: atom_id res chain seq x y z
N MET A 1 11.15 5.90 -16.92
CA MET A 1 10.07 5.77 -15.97
C MET A 1 10.63 5.53 -14.58
N ASN A 2 10.02 6.09 -13.61
CA ASN A 2 10.46 5.91 -12.25
C ASN A 2 9.95 4.59 -11.71
N ASP A 3 10.86 3.73 -11.32
CA ASP A 3 10.51 2.41 -10.82
C ASP A 3 10.70 2.28 -9.32
N ASN A 4 10.72 3.40 -8.64
CA ASN A 4 10.81 3.39 -7.20
C ASN A 4 9.53 2.81 -6.62
N LYS A 5 9.59 1.58 -6.11
CA LYS A 5 8.42 0.89 -5.60
C LYS A 5 7.83 1.57 -4.38
N TYR A 6 8.67 2.20 -3.58
CA TYR A 6 8.20 2.94 -2.42
C TYR A 6 7.30 4.10 -2.86
N GLU A 7 7.72 4.81 -3.92
CA GLU A 7 6.95 5.91 -4.44
C GLU A 7 5.62 5.44 -5.01
N MET A 8 5.60 4.27 -5.65
CA MET A 8 4.37 3.70 -6.17
C MET A 8 3.40 3.32 -5.05
N VAL A 9 3.92 2.97 -3.87
CA VAL A 9 3.06 2.65 -2.74
C VAL A 9 2.50 3.89 -2.08
N ASN A 10 3.32 4.93 -1.91
CA ASN A 10 2.92 6.13 -1.17
C ASN A 10 2.23 7.17 -2.05
N HIS A 11 2.90 7.62 -3.07
CA HIS A 11 2.38 8.68 -3.94
C HIS A 11 2.81 8.43 -5.38
N PRO A 12 2.21 7.45 -6.02
CA PRO A 12 2.57 7.16 -7.41
C PRO A 12 2.03 8.25 -8.31
N THR A 13 2.93 9.12 -8.79
CA THR A 13 2.54 10.29 -9.57
C THR A 13 1.69 9.95 -10.78
N HIS A 14 1.95 8.80 -11.40
CA HIS A 14 1.19 8.44 -12.59
C HIS A 14 -0.27 8.07 -12.29
N TYR A 15 -0.61 7.78 -11.05
CA TYR A 15 -1.99 7.49 -10.67
C TYR A 15 -2.80 8.77 -10.48
N ASN A 16 -2.15 9.90 -10.30
CA ASN A 16 -2.85 11.16 -10.08
C ASN A 16 -3.52 11.70 -11.32
N GLN A 17 -3.31 11.08 -12.47
CA GLN A 17 -3.93 11.50 -13.72
C GLN A 17 -5.46 11.48 -13.66
N TYR A 18 -6.03 10.79 -12.69
CA TYR A 18 -7.48 10.69 -12.54
C TYR A 18 -8.04 11.70 -11.54
N GLY A 19 -7.19 12.58 -10.99
CA GLY A 19 -7.65 13.56 -10.03
C GLY A 19 -7.73 13.06 -8.60
N LYS A 20 -7.42 11.79 -8.36
CA LYS A 20 -7.32 11.21 -7.02
C LYS A 20 -6.48 9.95 -7.11
N GLU A 21 -5.98 9.51 -5.97
CA GLU A 21 -5.16 8.32 -5.92
C GLU A 21 -6.00 7.07 -6.14
N VAL A 22 -5.35 6.01 -6.65
CA VAL A 22 -6.04 4.76 -6.95
C VAL A 22 -6.71 4.19 -5.72
N ILE A 23 -6.06 4.29 -4.55
CA ILE A 23 -6.65 3.72 -3.34
C ILE A 23 -7.96 4.43 -2.97
N GLU A 24 -8.05 5.74 -3.26
CA GLU A 24 -9.30 6.45 -3.02
C GLU A 24 -10.41 5.95 -3.95
N MET A 25 -10.05 5.67 -5.19
CA MET A 25 -11.01 5.10 -6.13
C MET A 25 -11.47 3.71 -5.68
N MET A 26 -10.54 2.92 -5.13
CA MET A 26 -10.88 1.61 -4.60
C MET A 26 -11.88 1.73 -3.45
N VAL A 27 -11.69 2.70 -2.58
CA VAL A 27 -12.61 2.92 -1.47
C VAL A 27 -13.99 3.30 -2.00
N ASP A 28 -14.03 4.14 -3.03
CA ASP A 28 -15.31 4.54 -3.62
C ASP A 28 -16.08 3.35 -4.19
N ILE A 29 -15.36 2.38 -4.76
CA ILE A 29 -15.98 1.22 -5.40
C ILE A 29 -16.34 0.14 -4.40
N TRP A 30 -15.42 -0.19 -3.51
CA TRP A 30 -15.57 -1.36 -2.63
C TRP A 30 -15.78 -1.05 -1.16
N GLY A 31 -15.62 0.21 -0.76
CA GLY A 31 -15.79 0.60 0.62
C GLY A 31 -14.50 0.52 1.41
N SER A 32 -14.43 1.29 2.50
CA SER A 32 -13.22 1.41 3.29
C SER A 32 -12.82 0.10 3.98
N GLU A 33 -13.79 -0.68 4.44
CA GLU A 33 -13.49 -1.92 5.15
C GLU A 33 -12.83 -2.95 4.22
N THR A 34 -13.36 -3.07 3.01
CA THR A 34 -12.79 -4.00 2.03
C THR A 34 -11.37 -3.59 1.64
N VAL A 35 -11.16 -2.29 1.45
CA VAL A 35 -9.82 -1.81 1.08
C VAL A 35 -8.86 -1.93 2.26
N ALA A 36 -9.33 -1.75 3.49
CA ALA A 36 -8.51 -1.99 4.67
C ALA A 36 -8.03 -3.45 4.71
N MET A 37 -8.92 -4.38 4.41
CA MET A 37 -8.55 -5.79 4.33
C MET A 37 -7.48 -6.02 3.27
N TRP A 38 -7.65 -5.40 2.09
CA TRP A 38 -6.65 -5.49 1.03
C TRP A 38 -5.29 -4.98 1.51
N CYS A 39 -5.29 -3.88 2.27
CA CYS A 39 -4.05 -3.34 2.82
C CYS A 39 -3.39 -4.34 3.78
N GLU A 40 -4.18 -4.99 4.62
CA GLU A 40 -3.63 -5.99 5.54
C GLU A 40 -3.04 -7.17 4.82
N LEU A 41 -3.68 -7.61 3.73
CA LEU A 41 -3.14 -8.70 2.92
C LEU A 41 -1.82 -8.31 2.28
N ASN A 42 -1.70 -7.07 1.83
CA ASN A 42 -0.44 -6.59 1.28
C ASN A 42 0.64 -6.49 2.36
N ALA A 43 0.27 -6.04 3.55
CA ALA A 43 1.23 -5.98 4.66
C ALA A 43 1.78 -7.36 4.97
N PHE A 44 0.91 -8.36 5.00
CA PHE A 44 1.33 -9.73 5.24
C PHE A 44 2.32 -10.21 4.17
N LYS A 45 2.04 -9.89 2.91
CA LYS A 45 2.92 -10.25 1.82
C LYS A 45 4.32 -9.69 2.04
N TYR A 46 4.41 -8.42 2.43
CA TYR A 46 5.72 -7.81 2.65
C TYR A 46 6.43 -8.40 3.87
N ARG A 47 5.69 -8.74 4.91
CA ARG A 47 6.27 -9.39 6.08
C ARG A 47 6.90 -10.75 5.70
N MET A 48 6.18 -11.53 4.93
CA MET A 48 6.66 -12.86 4.54
C MET A 48 7.79 -12.81 3.53
N ARG A 49 7.89 -11.71 2.80
CA ARG A 49 8.89 -11.54 1.75
C ARG A 49 10.25 -11.09 2.28
N MET A 50 10.28 -10.56 3.48
CA MET A 50 11.51 -10.03 4.07
C MET A 50 12.61 -11.07 4.12
N GLY A 51 13.79 -10.68 3.58
CA GLY A 51 14.95 -11.54 3.64
C GLY A 51 14.92 -12.76 2.74
N THR A 52 13.90 -12.90 1.88
CA THR A 52 13.79 -14.07 1.01
C THR A 52 14.49 -13.89 -0.33
N LYS A 53 14.77 -12.66 -0.71
CA LYS A 53 15.42 -12.37 -2.00
C LYS A 53 16.65 -11.51 -1.78
N PRO A 54 17.75 -11.81 -2.48
CA PRO A 54 19.01 -11.08 -2.29
C PRO A 54 18.91 -9.58 -2.62
N ASP A 55 18.03 -9.23 -3.57
CA ASP A 55 17.90 -7.86 -4.05
C ASP A 55 16.81 -7.07 -3.32
N ASN A 56 16.13 -7.69 -2.36
CA ASN A 56 15.10 -7.00 -1.58
C ASN A 56 15.67 -6.57 -0.25
N SER A 57 15.61 -5.27 0.00
CA SER A 57 16.01 -4.72 1.28
C SER A 57 14.96 -5.04 2.34
N ILE A 58 15.40 -5.58 3.47
CA ILE A 58 14.51 -5.82 4.61
C ILE A 58 13.91 -4.49 5.06
N GLU A 59 14.71 -3.44 5.04
CA GLU A 59 14.25 -2.12 5.44
C GLU A 59 13.12 -1.61 4.54
N GLN A 60 13.25 -1.82 3.22
CA GLN A 60 12.19 -1.40 2.31
C GLN A 60 10.91 -2.17 2.54
N ASP A 61 11.01 -3.47 2.76
CA ASP A 61 9.82 -4.29 3.00
C ASP A 61 9.15 -3.93 4.33
N LEU A 62 9.94 -3.58 5.34
CA LEU A 62 9.38 -3.08 6.59
C LEU A 62 8.61 -1.78 6.39
N LYS A 63 9.14 -0.87 5.60
CA LYS A 63 8.46 0.39 5.31
C LYS A 63 7.14 0.17 4.58
N LYS A 64 7.14 -0.76 3.64
CA LYS A 64 5.92 -1.07 2.90
C LYS A 64 4.88 -1.73 3.80
N GLU A 65 5.32 -2.66 4.64
CA GLU A 65 4.41 -3.28 5.60
C GLU A 65 3.78 -2.22 6.49
N LYS A 66 4.61 -1.33 7.03
CA LYS A 66 4.10 -0.29 7.91
C LYS A 66 3.10 0.61 7.19
N TRP A 67 3.40 0.98 5.96
CA TRP A 67 2.51 1.85 5.20
C TRP A 67 1.13 1.20 5.05
N TYR A 68 1.10 -0.08 4.71
CA TYR A 68 -0.17 -0.77 4.50
C TYR A 68 -0.94 -0.95 5.81
N LEU A 69 -0.25 -1.25 6.91
CA LEU A 69 -0.92 -1.38 8.20
C LEU A 69 -1.48 -0.05 8.68
N ASP A 70 -0.71 1.02 8.51
CA ASP A 70 -1.19 2.36 8.87
C ASP A 70 -2.39 2.75 8.02
N LYS A 71 -2.35 2.44 6.74
CA LYS A 71 -3.46 2.76 5.84
C LYS A 71 -4.71 1.96 6.21
N ALA A 72 -4.56 0.68 6.55
CA ALA A 72 -5.69 -0.13 6.97
C ALA A 72 -6.35 0.47 8.20
N ASN A 73 -5.54 0.89 9.16
CA ASN A 73 -6.06 1.50 10.38
C ASN A 73 -6.78 2.81 10.08
N GLU A 74 -6.19 3.62 9.23
CA GLU A 74 -6.80 4.88 8.80
C GLU A 74 -8.16 4.64 8.16
N LEU A 75 -8.24 3.68 7.23
CA LEU A 75 -9.47 3.41 6.51
C LEU A 75 -10.57 2.86 7.42
N ARG A 76 -10.20 2.09 8.45
CA ARG A 76 -11.19 1.57 9.39
C ARG A 76 -11.73 2.63 10.33
N ASN A 77 -11.04 3.74 10.45
CA ASN A 77 -11.49 4.85 11.29
C ASN A 77 -12.32 5.88 10.52
N LEU A 78 -12.56 5.62 9.23
CA LEU A 78 -13.47 6.44 8.44
C LEU A 78 -14.89 5.98 8.70
N LYS A 79 -15.60 6.67 9.54
CA LYS A 79 -17.00 6.31 9.82
C LYS A 79 -17.89 7.51 9.88
#